data_e469132ea4947bef611c075cbd078fc8
#
_entry.id   e469132ea4947bef611c075cbd078fc8
#
_cell.length_a   1.000
_cell.length_b   1.000
_cell.length_c   1.000
_cell.angle_alpha   90.00
_cell.angle_beta   90.00
_cell.angle_gamma   90.00
#
_symmetry.space_group_name_H-M   'P 1'
#
loop_
_entity.id
_entity.type
_entity.pdbx_description
1 polymer ?
#
loop_
_entity_poly.entity_id
_entity_poly.type
_entity_poly.pdbx_seq_one_letter_code
_entity_poly.pdbx_strand_id
1 'polypeptide(L)'
;MLRHTAGRAFALVALPHLAVCWGSLGHRTVGYLAQHYFTDAAAQLFEGLINPSEHFDVSDAAVWADRIRWRRHYTGGWHFIDANDSPPETCNVNFSRDCEEDRGCVVSALANQTALLLDLDQTRTTRNEALKFLLHFVGDLHQPLHTEALDRGGNQIQVKFDNRHYNLHSVWDTEIPLKMHGLTHSPGAEGEKTLAKHWAQELYNKHESADFRVAQNISCDPMANNAASQSCALEYAAETNQLICSYVLQPGLEWLESNDLGGEYYDGAKTIVEDRIAVAGMRLGMWINAVAYPLESSKLSTQT
;
A
#
# COMPACT_ATOMS: atom_id res chain seq x y z
N MET A 1 -26.94 -58.82 11.64
CA MET A 1 -25.80 -57.98 12.07
C MET A 1 -25.48 -56.98 10.99
N LEU A 2 -26.05 -55.78 11.06
CA LEU A 2 -25.72 -54.69 10.12
C LEU A 2 -24.61 -53.84 10.73
N ARG A 3 -23.48 -53.78 10.05
CA ARG A 3 -22.38 -52.86 10.41
C ARG A 3 -22.63 -51.50 9.78
N HIS A 4 -22.89 -50.47 10.59
CA HIS A 4 -22.90 -49.09 10.13
C HIS A 4 -21.45 -48.61 10.06
N THR A 5 -20.97 -48.30 8.86
CA THR A 5 -19.74 -47.55 8.63
C THR A 5 -20.06 -46.07 8.68
N ALA A 6 -19.68 -45.40 9.77
CA ALA A 6 -19.76 -43.95 9.87
C ALA A 6 -18.66 -43.30 8.99
N GLY A 7 -19.07 -42.70 7.87
CA GLY A 7 -18.20 -41.87 7.06
C GLY A 7 -17.86 -40.57 7.81
N ARG A 8 -16.58 -40.39 8.13
CA ARG A 8 -16.09 -39.09 8.64
C ARG A 8 -16.01 -38.10 7.47
N ALA A 9 -16.92 -37.17 7.45
CA ALA A 9 -16.81 -35.98 6.60
C ALA A 9 -15.65 -35.11 7.13
N PHE A 10 -14.55 -35.01 6.39
CA PHE A 10 -13.54 -34.00 6.62
C PHE A 10 -14.12 -32.65 6.12
N ALA A 11 -14.50 -31.78 7.04
CA ALA A 11 -14.73 -30.39 6.71
C ALA A 11 -13.37 -29.77 6.36
N LEU A 12 -13.15 -29.44 5.10
CA LEU A 12 -12.08 -28.52 4.72
C LEU A 12 -12.40 -27.17 5.36
N VAL A 13 -11.69 -26.86 6.44
CA VAL A 13 -11.64 -25.49 6.97
C VAL A 13 -10.83 -24.70 5.94
N ALA A 14 -11.53 -23.95 5.09
CA ALA A 14 -10.89 -22.93 4.28
C ALA A 14 -10.30 -21.91 5.27
N LEU A 15 -8.99 -21.90 5.41
CA LEU A 15 -8.30 -20.83 6.12
C LEU A 15 -8.63 -19.51 5.41
N PRO A 16 -9.08 -18.48 6.13
CA PRO A 16 -9.34 -17.20 5.52
C PRO A 16 -8.01 -16.73 4.89
N HIS A 17 -7.98 -16.55 3.58
CA HIS A 17 -6.93 -15.81 2.91
C HIS A 17 -7.10 -14.37 3.39
N LEU A 18 -6.23 -13.96 4.29
CA LEU A 18 -6.26 -12.64 4.90
C LEU A 18 -5.67 -11.69 3.87
N ALA A 19 -6.43 -10.66 3.54
CA ALA A 19 -5.99 -9.58 2.69
C ALA A 19 -4.64 -9.07 3.20
N VAL A 20 -3.65 -9.16 2.35
CA VAL A 20 -2.34 -8.53 2.47
C VAL A 20 -2.44 -7.36 1.52
N CYS A 21 -2.24 -6.15 2.00
CA CYS A 21 -2.05 -4.90 1.24
C CYS A 21 -1.26 -5.17 -0.04
N TRP A 22 -1.05 -4.20 -0.95
CA TRP A 22 -0.19 -4.52 -2.10
C TRP A 22 0.72 -5.68 -1.71
N GLY A 23 0.59 -6.84 -2.33
CA GLY A 23 1.37 -8.00 -1.87
C GLY A 23 2.85 -7.64 -1.68
N SER A 24 3.61 -8.42 -0.98
CA SER A 24 5.01 -8.06 -0.64
C SER A 24 5.80 -7.54 -1.84
N LEU A 25 5.52 -8.04 -3.05
CA LEU A 25 6.17 -7.57 -4.28
C LEU A 25 5.88 -6.07 -4.54
N GLY A 26 4.63 -5.64 -4.44
CA GLY A 26 4.24 -4.25 -4.66
C GLY A 26 4.87 -3.30 -3.64
N HIS A 27 4.74 -3.58 -2.32
CA HIS A 27 5.36 -2.77 -1.28
C HIS A 27 6.89 -2.69 -1.39
N ARG A 28 7.55 -3.80 -1.72
CA ARG A 28 9.00 -3.82 -1.96
C ARG A 28 9.36 -2.92 -3.14
N THR A 29 8.58 -2.97 -4.21
CA THR A 29 8.79 -2.14 -5.41
C THR A 29 8.59 -0.66 -5.08
N VAL A 30 7.53 -0.29 -4.35
CA VAL A 30 7.29 1.08 -3.87
C VAL A 30 8.47 1.57 -3.02
N GLY A 31 8.96 0.75 -2.08
CA GLY A 31 10.11 1.08 -1.24
C GLY A 31 11.39 1.32 -2.04
N TYR A 32 11.76 0.42 -2.95
CA TYR A 32 12.94 0.59 -3.80
C TYR A 32 12.80 1.78 -4.75
N LEU A 33 11.60 1.99 -5.32
CA LEU A 33 11.35 3.14 -6.18
C LEU A 33 11.45 4.46 -5.42
N ALA A 34 10.93 4.53 -4.19
CA ALA A 34 11.07 5.71 -3.35
C ALA A 34 12.54 6.06 -3.08
N GLN A 35 13.40 5.04 -2.91
CA GLN A 35 14.83 5.24 -2.67
C GLN A 35 15.54 5.93 -3.84
N HIS A 36 15.07 5.76 -5.08
CA HIS A 36 15.61 6.49 -6.24
C HIS A 36 15.37 8.01 -6.16
N TYR A 37 14.38 8.44 -5.39
CA TYR A 37 14.04 9.85 -5.19
C TYR A 37 14.56 10.43 -3.88
N PHE A 38 15.24 9.65 -3.03
CA PHE A 38 15.75 10.15 -1.76
C PHE A 38 16.84 11.20 -1.98
N THR A 39 16.75 12.29 -1.23
CA THR A 39 17.86 13.20 -1.01
C THR A 39 18.88 12.55 -0.08
N ASP A 40 20.09 13.12 0.01
CA ASP A 40 21.11 12.67 0.97
C ASP A 40 20.60 12.71 2.41
N ALA A 41 19.80 13.73 2.77
CA ALA A 41 19.16 13.84 4.08
C ALA A 41 18.15 12.70 4.35
N ALA A 42 17.34 12.34 3.36
CA ALA A 42 16.40 11.22 3.46
C ALA A 42 17.12 9.87 3.58
N ALA A 43 18.17 9.65 2.79
CA ALA A 43 18.99 8.46 2.88
C ALA A 43 19.64 8.33 4.28
N GLN A 44 20.24 9.42 4.81
CA GLN A 44 20.79 9.46 6.15
C GLN A 44 19.75 9.25 7.25
N LEU A 45 18.53 9.80 7.07
CA LEU A 45 17.41 9.57 8.00
C LEU A 45 17.05 8.08 8.05
N PHE A 46 16.93 7.43 6.89
CA PHE A 46 16.62 6.01 6.79
C PHE A 46 17.71 5.18 7.46
N GLU A 47 18.98 5.33 7.07
CA GLU A 47 20.11 4.59 7.61
C GLU A 47 20.29 4.84 9.13
N GLY A 48 20.09 6.08 9.57
CA GLY A 48 20.20 6.48 10.97
C GLY A 48 19.12 5.88 11.86
N LEU A 49 17.91 5.63 11.35
CA LEU A 49 16.78 5.12 12.13
C LEU A 49 16.62 3.61 12.06
N ILE A 50 16.82 2.97 10.90
CA ILE A 50 16.71 1.51 10.79
C ILE A 50 17.67 0.85 11.79
N ASN A 51 17.12 -0.13 12.53
CA ASN A 51 17.92 -0.83 13.52
C ASN A 51 18.91 -1.78 12.82
N PRO A 52 20.23 -1.63 12.99
CA PRO A 52 21.21 -2.50 12.34
C PRO A 52 21.03 -3.99 12.64
N SER A 53 20.45 -4.36 13.78
CA SER A 53 20.20 -5.76 14.13
C SER A 53 19.05 -6.40 13.32
N GLU A 54 18.22 -5.60 12.66
CA GLU A 54 17.15 -6.12 11.79
C GLU A 54 17.68 -6.52 10.42
N HIS A 55 18.82 -5.99 10.00
CA HIS A 55 19.39 -6.18 8.67
C HIS A 55 18.43 -5.83 7.52
N PHE A 56 17.54 -4.86 7.75
CA PHE A 56 16.55 -4.43 6.80
C PHE A 56 17.14 -3.47 5.77
N ASP A 57 16.84 -3.72 4.50
CA ASP A 57 16.86 -2.69 3.47
C ASP A 57 15.50 -1.95 3.41
N VAL A 58 15.35 -1.01 2.50
CA VAL A 58 14.11 -0.24 2.36
C VAL A 58 12.92 -1.15 2.04
N SER A 59 13.13 -2.22 1.29
CA SER A 59 12.07 -3.16 0.89
C SER A 59 11.59 -4.03 2.06
N ASP A 60 12.47 -4.42 2.97
CA ASP A 60 12.08 -5.13 4.19
C ASP A 60 11.33 -4.22 5.16
N ALA A 61 11.76 -2.96 5.25
CA ALA A 61 11.09 -1.95 6.03
C ALA A 61 9.67 -1.67 5.49
N ALA A 62 9.50 -1.64 4.16
CA ALA A 62 8.20 -1.42 3.51
C ALA A 62 7.18 -2.55 3.74
N VAL A 63 7.59 -3.79 3.97
CA VAL A 63 6.67 -4.91 4.29
C VAL A 63 6.54 -5.20 5.79
N TRP A 64 7.17 -4.39 6.64
CA TRP A 64 7.19 -4.66 8.09
C TRP A 64 5.81 -4.46 8.74
N ALA A 65 5.03 -3.46 8.33
CA ALA A 65 3.73 -3.14 8.92
C ALA A 65 2.76 -4.32 8.81
N ASP A 66 2.71 -5.00 7.69
CA ASP A 66 1.93 -6.21 7.47
C ASP A 66 2.30 -7.34 8.44
N ARG A 67 3.59 -7.49 8.71
CA ARG A 67 4.07 -8.53 9.65
C ARG A 67 3.73 -8.21 11.09
N ILE A 68 3.73 -6.92 11.47
CA ILE A 68 3.51 -6.53 12.87
C ILE A 68 2.02 -6.50 13.25
N ARG A 69 1.09 -6.27 12.30
CA ARG A 69 -0.36 -6.19 12.57
C ARG A 69 -0.92 -7.45 13.23
N TRP A 70 -0.29 -8.61 13.04
CA TRP A 70 -0.67 -9.86 13.71
C TRP A 70 -0.38 -9.87 15.21
N ARG A 71 0.59 -9.06 15.64
CA ARG A 71 0.94 -8.89 17.06
C ARG A 71 0.35 -7.63 17.65
N ARG A 72 0.08 -6.63 16.79
CA ARG A 72 -0.46 -5.32 17.15
C ARG A 72 -1.78 -5.11 16.42
N HIS A 73 -2.79 -5.87 16.80
CA HIS A 73 -4.10 -5.88 16.11
C HIS A 73 -4.73 -4.49 15.95
N TYR A 74 -4.41 -3.55 16.85
CA TYR A 74 -4.90 -2.17 16.77
C TYR A 74 -4.40 -1.42 15.53
N THR A 75 -3.31 -1.86 14.90
CA THR A 75 -2.81 -1.25 13.67
C THR A 75 -3.51 -1.77 12.41
N GLY A 76 -4.36 -2.78 12.54
CA GLY A 76 -5.03 -3.40 11.38
C GLY A 76 -5.87 -2.43 10.56
N GLY A 77 -6.60 -1.51 11.21
CA GLY A 77 -7.39 -0.48 10.56
C GLY A 77 -6.58 0.66 9.93
N TRP A 78 -5.28 0.73 10.20
CA TRP A 78 -4.42 1.79 9.66
C TRP A 78 -3.98 1.55 8.21
N HIS A 79 -4.30 0.40 7.63
CA HIS A 79 -3.90 0.01 6.29
C HIS A 79 -4.87 0.49 5.18
N PHE A 80 -6.04 1.03 5.53
CA PHE A 80 -7.08 1.40 4.58
C PHE A 80 -7.94 2.57 5.10
N ILE A 81 -8.75 3.13 4.21
CA ILE A 81 -9.86 4.02 4.54
C ILE A 81 -11.11 3.49 3.83
N ASP A 82 -12.12 3.15 4.59
CA ASP A 82 -13.33 2.49 4.11
C ASP A 82 -14.35 3.51 3.59
N ALA A 83 -14.17 3.98 2.33
CA ALA A 83 -15.15 4.88 1.72
C ALA A 83 -16.52 4.22 1.67
N ASN A 84 -17.47 4.79 2.41
CA ASN A 84 -18.85 4.35 2.42
C ASN A 84 -19.65 5.15 1.39
N ASP A 85 -19.42 4.84 0.13
CA ASP A 85 -20.02 5.45 -1.03
C ASP A 85 -20.90 4.44 -1.82
N SER A 86 -21.03 4.55 -3.12
CA SER A 86 -21.94 3.68 -3.92
C SER A 86 -21.33 3.37 -5.29
N PRO A 87 -20.25 2.59 -5.37
CA PRO A 87 -19.67 2.20 -6.65
C PRO A 87 -20.60 1.25 -7.42
N PRO A 88 -20.59 1.28 -8.76
CA PRO A 88 -19.75 2.11 -9.62
C PRO A 88 -20.32 3.52 -9.91
N GLU A 89 -21.46 3.90 -9.34
CA GLU A 89 -22.16 5.17 -9.66
C GLU A 89 -21.46 6.37 -9.01
N THR A 90 -20.95 6.21 -7.80
CA THR A 90 -20.35 7.31 -7.03
C THR A 90 -19.17 6.82 -6.24
N CYS A 91 -18.00 7.43 -6.46
CA CYS A 91 -16.79 7.21 -5.69
C CYS A 91 -16.32 8.50 -5.05
N ASN A 92 -16.24 8.52 -3.72
CA ASN A 92 -15.73 9.65 -2.96
C ASN A 92 -15.27 9.23 -1.57
N VAL A 93 -14.14 9.76 -1.14
CA VAL A 93 -13.64 9.61 0.22
C VAL A 93 -14.02 10.85 1.04
N ASN A 94 -14.59 10.62 2.21
CA ASN A 94 -14.88 11.68 3.19
C ASN A 94 -14.26 11.30 4.55
N PHE A 95 -13.26 12.06 4.98
CA PHE A 95 -12.51 11.74 6.21
C PHE A 95 -13.41 11.55 7.43
N SER A 96 -14.39 12.44 7.65
CA SER A 96 -15.27 12.37 8.82
C SER A 96 -16.26 11.21 8.79
N ARG A 97 -16.58 10.69 7.61
CA ARG A 97 -17.48 9.53 7.43
C ARG A 97 -16.70 8.22 7.49
N ASP A 98 -15.51 8.19 6.86
CA ASP A 98 -14.83 6.96 6.46
C ASP A 98 -13.63 6.62 7.35
N CYS A 99 -13.19 7.54 8.22
CA CYS A 99 -12.09 7.31 9.16
C CYS A 99 -12.65 7.24 10.57
N GLU A 100 -12.69 6.05 11.16
CA GLU A 100 -13.22 5.87 12.51
C GLU A 100 -12.35 6.59 13.55
N GLU A 101 -12.97 7.41 14.41
CA GLU A 101 -12.26 8.23 15.40
C GLU A 101 -11.43 7.38 16.38
N ASP A 102 -11.98 6.27 16.85
CA ASP A 102 -11.34 5.42 17.86
C ASP A 102 -10.27 4.48 17.29
N ARG A 103 -10.43 4.02 16.04
CA ARG A 103 -9.54 3.05 15.40
C ARG A 103 -8.55 3.67 14.43
N GLY A 104 -8.89 4.84 13.90
CA GLY A 104 -8.14 5.50 12.85
C GLY A 104 -8.30 4.80 11.49
N CYS A 105 -7.61 5.35 10.49
CA CYS A 105 -7.52 4.85 9.12
C CYS A 105 -6.14 5.19 8.55
N VAL A 106 -5.83 4.77 7.33
CA VAL A 106 -4.53 5.05 6.69
C VAL A 106 -4.21 6.54 6.62
N VAL A 107 -5.21 7.41 6.43
CA VAL A 107 -5.03 8.87 6.37
C VAL A 107 -4.60 9.44 7.74
N SER A 108 -5.31 9.08 8.81
CA SER A 108 -4.94 9.51 10.18
C SER A 108 -3.62 8.88 10.64
N ALA A 109 -3.36 7.63 10.24
CA ALA A 109 -2.12 6.94 10.55
C ALA A 109 -0.91 7.61 9.90
N LEU A 110 -0.97 7.98 8.61
CA LEU A 110 0.09 8.73 7.93
C LEU A 110 0.39 10.06 8.63
N ALA A 111 -0.62 10.82 9.00
CA ALA A 111 -0.44 12.07 9.75
C ALA A 111 0.23 11.83 11.11
N ASN A 112 -0.26 10.85 11.86
CA ASN A 112 0.28 10.53 13.18
C ASN A 112 1.73 10.00 13.11
N GLN A 113 2.03 9.08 12.18
CA GLN A 113 3.38 8.55 12.03
C GLN A 113 4.36 9.62 11.53
N THR A 114 3.91 10.55 10.70
CA THR A 114 4.71 11.72 10.30
C THR A 114 5.07 12.58 11.50
N ALA A 115 4.09 12.90 12.36
CA ALA A 115 4.33 13.66 13.59
C ALA A 115 5.30 12.94 14.54
N LEU A 116 5.12 11.63 14.77
CA LEU A 116 6.02 10.83 15.60
C LEU A 116 7.46 10.75 15.04
N LEU A 117 7.60 10.71 13.72
CA LEU A 117 8.92 10.70 13.09
C LEU A 117 9.67 12.02 13.26
N LEU A 118 8.94 13.14 13.23
CA LEU A 118 9.50 14.50 13.40
C LEU A 118 9.82 14.83 14.85
N ASP A 119 9.11 14.26 15.81
CA ASP A 119 9.30 14.54 17.23
C ASP A 119 10.62 13.94 17.75
N LEU A 120 11.61 14.79 18.01
CA LEU A 120 12.93 14.40 18.49
C LEU A 120 12.93 13.92 19.95
N ASP A 121 11.86 14.20 20.72
CA ASP A 121 11.69 13.70 22.09
C ASP A 121 11.21 12.24 22.11
N GLN A 122 10.76 11.70 20.98
CA GLN A 122 10.39 10.30 20.86
C GLN A 122 11.61 9.38 20.89
N THR A 123 11.41 8.17 21.41
CA THR A 123 12.46 7.16 21.39
C THR A 123 12.88 6.80 19.97
N ARG A 124 14.15 6.39 19.79
CA ARG A 124 14.62 5.90 18.49
C ARG A 124 13.74 4.75 17.96
N THR A 125 13.24 3.87 18.84
CA THR A 125 12.33 2.77 18.47
C THR A 125 11.01 3.30 17.92
N THR A 126 10.39 4.26 18.60
CA THR A 126 9.14 4.89 18.11
C THR A 126 9.33 5.51 16.72
N ARG A 127 10.40 6.25 16.53
CA ARG A 127 10.71 6.91 15.26
C ARG A 127 11.09 5.90 14.15
N ASN A 128 11.80 4.81 14.50
CA ASN A 128 12.05 3.71 13.57
C ASN A 128 10.75 3.06 13.08
N GLU A 129 9.83 2.76 14.00
CA GLU A 129 8.54 2.18 13.65
C GLU A 129 7.67 3.13 12.83
N ALA A 130 7.67 4.43 13.18
CA ALA A 130 6.96 5.46 12.43
C ALA A 130 7.46 5.53 10.98
N LEU A 131 8.77 5.49 10.76
CA LEU A 131 9.34 5.44 9.42
C LEU A 131 8.87 4.20 8.63
N LYS A 132 8.86 3.02 9.25
CA LYS A 132 8.40 1.78 8.60
C LYS A 132 6.91 1.83 8.26
N PHE A 133 6.10 2.42 9.12
CA PHE A 133 4.69 2.64 8.83
C PHE A 133 4.50 3.59 7.64
N LEU A 134 5.25 4.70 7.55
CA LEU A 134 5.20 5.60 6.39
C LEU A 134 5.59 4.88 5.09
N LEU A 135 6.67 4.08 5.13
CA LEU A 135 7.15 3.31 3.98
C LEU A 135 6.11 2.32 3.45
N HIS A 136 5.21 1.86 4.31
CA HIS A 136 4.14 0.94 3.96
C HIS A 136 2.85 1.66 3.55
N PHE A 137 2.33 2.55 4.40
CA PHE A 137 1.00 3.13 4.25
C PHE A 137 0.85 4.04 3.03
N VAL A 138 1.93 4.69 2.58
CA VAL A 138 1.88 5.41 1.30
C VAL A 138 1.63 4.43 0.16
N GLY A 139 2.19 3.22 0.20
CA GLY A 139 1.88 2.16 -0.75
C GLY A 139 0.40 1.74 -0.69
N ASP A 140 -0.11 1.47 0.51
CA ASP A 140 -1.52 1.07 0.75
C ASP A 140 -2.50 2.06 0.15
N LEU A 141 -2.24 3.35 0.37
CA LEU A 141 -3.10 4.45 -0.07
C LEU A 141 -3.25 4.54 -1.59
N HIS A 142 -2.35 3.91 -2.35
CA HIS A 142 -2.38 3.88 -3.81
C HIS A 142 -2.99 2.58 -4.38
N GLN A 143 -3.41 1.64 -3.52
CA GLN A 143 -4.18 0.47 -3.94
C GLN A 143 -5.69 0.79 -3.89
N PRO A 144 -6.40 0.73 -5.02
CA PRO A 144 -7.80 1.18 -5.07
C PRO A 144 -8.70 0.55 -4.01
N LEU A 145 -8.64 -0.75 -3.80
CA LEU A 145 -9.50 -1.45 -2.83
C LEU A 145 -9.14 -1.17 -1.36
N HIS A 146 -8.03 -0.46 -1.08
CA HIS A 146 -7.73 0.09 0.24
C HIS A 146 -8.44 1.42 0.53
N THR A 147 -9.18 1.93 -0.45
CA THR A 147 -9.98 3.15 -0.29
C THR A 147 -11.47 2.90 -0.45
N GLU A 148 -11.94 1.63 -0.25
CA GLU A 148 -13.30 1.21 -0.52
C GLU A 148 -13.84 0.32 0.61
N ALA A 149 -15.09 0.56 1.03
CA ALA A 149 -15.76 -0.25 2.06
C ALA A 149 -16.51 -1.45 1.49
N LEU A 150 -16.97 -1.40 0.23
CA LEU A 150 -17.85 -2.42 -0.34
C LEU A 150 -17.24 -3.81 -0.22
N ASP A 151 -18.02 -4.73 0.39
CA ASP A 151 -17.59 -6.10 0.64
C ASP A 151 -16.19 -6.20 1.28
N ARG A 152 -15.92 -5.29 2.24
CA ARG A 152 -14.64 -5.17 2.96
C ARG A 152 -13.48 -4.93 2.01
N GLY A 153 -13.58 -3.90 1.17
CA GLY A 153 -12.59 -3.60 0.15
C GLY A 153 -12.45 -4.75 -0.86
N GLY A 154 -13.54 -5.36 -1.29
CA GLY A 154 -13.53 -6.47 -2.25
C GLY A 154 -13.05 -7.82 -1.71
N ASN A 155 -12.78 -7.95 -0.40
CA ASN A 155 -12.36 -9.22 0.21
C ASN A 155 -13.45 -10.29 0.19
N GLN A 156 -14.72 -9.90 0.08
CA GLN A 156 -15.86 -10.81 0.03
C GLN A 156 -16.36 -11.06 -1.40
N ILE A 157 -15.87 -10.33 -2.40
CA ILE A 157 -16.18 -10.52 -3.82
C ILE A 157 -15.35 -11.69 -4.35
N GLN A 158 -16.02 -12.82 -4.65
CA GLN A 158 -15.35 -14.02 -5.13
C GLN A 158 -15.24 -13.99 -6.65
N VAL A 159 -14.04 -14.09 -7.18
CA VAL A 159 -13.76 -13.98 -8.61
C VAL A 159 -12.90 -15.13 -9.11
N LYS A 160 -12.80 -15.25 -10.44
CA LYS A 160 -11.81 -16.10 -11.10
C LYS A 160 -10.71 -15.26 -11.71
N PHE A 161 -9.48 -15.73 -11.60
CA PHE A 161 -8.32 -15.15 -12.26
C PHE A 161 -7.42 -16.28 -12.78
N ASP A 162 -7.21 -16.36 -14.10
CA ASP A 162 -6.52 -17.46 -14.77
C ASP A 162 -7.08 -18.84 -14.35
N ASN A 163 -8.40 -19.01 -14.36
CA ASN A 163 -9.15 -20.20 -13.98
C ASN A 163 -8.98 -20.65 -12.51
N ARG A 164 -8.45 -19.79 -11.62
CA ARG A 164 -8.35 -20.04 -10.18
C ARG A 164 -9.30 -19.13 -9.42
N HIS A 165 -9.76 -19.59 -8.25
CA HIS A 165 -10.64 -18.80 -7.39
C HIS A 165 -9.84 -17.94 -6.40
N TYR A 166 -10.19 -16.66 -6.33
CA TYR A 166 -9.63 -15.65 -5.44
C TYR A 166 -10.73 -14.72 -4.93
N ASN A 167 -10.44 -13.86 -4.00
CA ASN A 167 -11.22 -12.65 -3.80
C ASN A 167 -10.65 -11.49 -4.65
N LEU A 168 -11.48 -10.51 -4.97
CA LEU A 168 -11.09 -9.39 -5.83
C LEU A 168 -9.90 -8.61 -5.25
N HIS A 169 -9.88 -8.42 -3.92
CA HIS A 169 -8.80 -7.71 -3.24
C HIS A 169 -7.44 -8.39 -3.47
N SER A 170 -7.36 -9.70 -3.27
CA SER A 170 -6.11 -10.45 -3.50
C SER A 170 -5.68 -10.46 -4.97
N VAL A 171 -6.62 -10.37 -5.91
CA VAL A 171 -6.29 -10.23 -7.34
C VAL A 171 -5.54 -8.92 -7.59
N TRP A 172 -6.00 -7.82 -7.02
CA TRP A 172 -5.34 -6.51 -7.15
C TRP A 172 -4.01 -6.45 -6.39
N ASP A 173 -3.97 -6.98 -5.18
CA ASP A 173 -2.76 -6.94 -4.35
C ASP A 173 -1.62 -7.80 -4.90
N THR A 174 -1.96 -8.98 -5.41
CA THR A 174 -0.96 -10.03 -5.62
C THR A 174 -0.98 -10.62 -7.02
N GLU A 175 -2.15 -11.05 -7.51
CA GLU A 175 -2.19 -11.86 -8.72
C GLU A 175 -1.87 -11.04 -9.98
N ILE A 176 -2.36 -9.80 -10.07
CA ILE A 176 -2.03 -8.89 -11.17
C ILE A 176 -0.53 -8.57 -11.17
N PRO A 177 0.09 -8.08 -10.05
CA PRO A 177 1.54 -7.88 -9.99
C PRO A 177 2.37 -9.09 -10.37
N LEU A 178 2.02 -10.29 -9.88
CA LEU A 178 2.73 -11.51 -10.22
C LEU A 178 2.62 -11.83 -11.71
N LYS A 179 1.40 -11.76 -12.27
CA LYS A 179 1.17 -12.04 -13.69
C LYS A 179 1.88 -11.06 -14.62
N MET A 180 2.02 -9.79 -14.25
CA MET A 180 2.79 -8.80 -15.00
C MET A 180 4.25 -9.24 -15.22
N HIS A 181 4.78 -10.04 -14.29
CA HIS A 181 6.14 -10.59 -14.36
C HIS A 181 6.20 -12.06 -14.77
N GLY A 182 5.10 -12.61 -15.34
CA GLY A 182 5.05 -14.00 -15.81
C GLY A 182 5.05 -15.04 -14.69
N LEU A 183 4.69 -14.64 -13.46
CA LEU A 183 4.64 -15.52 -12.29
C LEU A 183 3.19 -15.93 -11.97
N THR A 184 3.03 -17.13 -11.43
CA THR A 184 1.74 -17.67 -10.96
C THR A 184 1.71 -17.89 -9.44
N HIS A 185 2.79 -17.57 -8.75
CA HIS A 185 2.96 -17.63 -7.29
C HIS A 185 4.20 -16.86 -6.88
N SER A 186 4.26 -16.45 -5.61
CA SER A 186 5.42 -15.72 -5.08
C SER A 186 6.71 -16.54 -5.22
N PRO A 187 7.81 -15.91 -5.70
CA PRO A 187 9.12 -16.54 -5.76
C PRO A 187 9.83 -16.61 -4.38
N GLY A 188 9.10 -16.30 -3.30
CA GLY A 188 9.65 -16.17 -1.95
C GLY A 188 10.37 -14.83 -1.71
N ALA A 189 10.71 -14.55 -0.46
CA ALA A 189 11.18 -13.22 -0.03
C ALA A 189 12.38 -12.70 -0.84
N GLU A 190 13.39 -13.52 -1.09
CA GLU A 190 14.60 -13.11 -1.83
C GLU A 190 14.32 -12.93 -3.33
N GLY A 191 13.46 -13.81 -3.90
CA GLY A 191 12.99 -13.66 -5.28
C GLY A 191 12.16 -12.38 -5.47
N GLU A 192 11.27 -12.07 -4.54
CA GLU A 192 10.51 -10.83 -4.53
C GLU A 192 11.40 -9.59 -4.41
N LYS A 193 12.42 -9.61 -3.55
CA LYS A 193 13.39 -8.50 -3.44
C LYS A 193 14.10 -8.23 -4.76
N THR A 194 14.60 -9.30 -5.39
CA THR A 194 15.31 -9.18 -6.67
C THR A 194 14.40 -8.62 -7.75
N LEU A 195 13.18 -9.16 -7.86
CA LEU A 195 12.19 -8.71 -8.83
C LEU A 195 11.74 -7.28 -8.57
N ALA A 196 11.42 -6.94 -7.32
CA ALA A 196 11.00 -5.60 -6.92
C ALA A 196 12.06 -4.53 -7.22
N LYS A 197 13.33 -4.85 -6.98
CA LYS A 197 14.43 -3.94 -7.29
C LYS A 197 14.56 -3.69 -8.78
N HIS A 198 14.39 -4.72 -9.59
CA HIS A 198 14.41 -4.60 -11.06
C HIS A 198 13.20 -3.80 -11.55
N TRP A 199 12.02 -4.12 -11.10
CA TRP A 199 10.79 -3.42 -11.47
C TRP A 199 10.83 -1.94 -11.05
N ALA A 200 11.31 -1.62 -9.84
CA ALA A 200 11.51 -0.24 -9.41
C ALA A 200 12.44 0.54 -10.34
N GLN A 201 13.53 -0.08 -10.81
CA GLN A 201 14.44 0.57 -11.76
C GLN A 201 13.78 0.80 -13.12
N GLU A 202 12.99 -0.14 -13.62
CA GLU A 202 12.22 0.01 -14.85
C GLU A 202 11.21 1.15 -14.74
N LEU A 203 10.44 1.20 -13.65
CA LEU A 203 9.49 2.27 -13.37
C LEU A 203 10.17 3.63 -13.26
N TYR A 204 11.31 3.69 -12.56
CA TYR A 204 12.09 4.92 -12.46
C TYR A 204 12.49 5.44 -13.85
N ASN A 205 13.08 4.58 -14.69
CA ASN A 205 13.51 4.95 -16.04
C ASN A 205 12.34 5.39 -16.93
N LYS A 206 11.17 4.74 -16.79
CA LYS A 206 9.96 5.06 -17.56
C LYS A 206 9.33 6.39 -17.15
N HIS A 207 9.33 6.71 -15.85
CA HIS A 207 8.56 7.81 -15.26
C HIS A 207 9.42 8.96 -14.72
N GLU A 208 10.73 8.98 -14.98
CA GLU A 208 11.63 10.07 -14.56
C GLU A 208 11.30 11.43 -15.22
N SER A 209 10.51 11.44 -16.28
CA SER A 209 10.19 12.66 -17.01
C SER A 209 9.45 13.70 -16.15
N ALA A 210 9.78 14.99 -16.35
CA ALA A 210 9.08 16.09 -15.68
C ALA A 210 7.57 16.10 -15.99
N ASP A 211 7.21 15.71 -17.22
CA ASP A 211 5.81 15.68 -17.66
C ASP A 211 4.96 14.67 -16.88
N PHE A 212 5.52 13.49 -16.56
CA PHE A 212 4.83 12.52 -15.73
C PHE A 212 4.61 13.05 -14.31
N ARG A 213 5.61 13.70 -13.72
CA ARG A 213 5.49 14.30 -12.37
C ARG A 213 4.42 15.37 -12.29
N VAL A 214 4.32 16.22 -13.31
CA VAL A 214 3.27 17.25 -13.40
C VAL A 214 1.89 16.63 -13.59
N ALA A 215 1.78 15.64 -14.49
CA ALA A 215 0.51 14.97 -14.77
C ALA A 215 -0.08 14.23 -13.56
N GLN A 216 0.76 13.77 -12.62
CA GLN A 216 0.32 13.03 -11.44
C GLN A 216 0.09 13.92 -10.20
N ASN A 217 0.09 15.25 -10.35
CA ASN A 217 -0.10 16.22 -9.24
C ASN A 217 0.71 15.84 -7.97
N ILE A 218 2.03 15.69 -8.14
CA ILE A 218 2.93 15.21 -7.08
C ILE A 218 3.29 16.33 -6.09
N SER A 219 2.62 17.49 -6.19
CA SER A 219 3.02 18.74 -5.55
C SER A 219 2.56 18.88 -4.09
N CYS A 220 1.90 17.88 -3.49
CA CYS A 220 1.47 18.00 -2.10
C CYS A 220 2.68 17.93 -1.17
N ASP A 221 2.91 19.02 -0.43
CA ASP A 221 3.94 19.07 0.61
C ASP A 221 3.34 18.69 1.96
N PRO A 222 3.66 17.48 2.50
CA PRO A 222 3.12 17.01 3.76
C PRO A 222 3.61 17.81 4.97
N MET A 223 4.55 18.75 4.78
CA MET A 223 5.13 19.59 5.83
C MET A 223 4.71 21.07 5.73
N ALA A 224 3.87 21.45 4.78
CA ALA A 224 3.47 22.83 4.57
C ALA A 224 2.79 23.49 5.80
N ASN A 225 2.09 22.71 6.62
CA ASN A 225 1.45 23.13 7.88
C ASN A 225 1.06 21.92 8.73
N ASN A 226 0.54 22.14 9.95
CA ASN A 226 0.19 21.07 10.89
C ASN A 226 -0.87 20.05 10.38
N ALA A 227 -1.67 20.41 9.39
CA ALA A 227 -2.68 19.53 8.79
C ALA A 227 -2.25 18.99 7.42
N ALA A 228 -1.09 19.39 6.92
CA ALA A 228 -0.68 19.11 5.53
C ALA A 228 -0.52 17.62 5.25
N SER A 229 0.07 16.84 6.16
CA SER A 229 0.22 15.40 6.00
C SER A 229 -1.13 14.68 5.89
N GLN A 230 -2.11 15.06 6.70
CA GLN A 230 -3.47 14.53 6.61
C GLN A 230 -4.15 14.95 5.29
N SER A 231 -4.00 16.22 4.89
CA SER A 231 -4.58 16.72 3.65
C SER A 231 -4.00 16.02 2.43
N CYS A 232 -2.68 15.84 2.37
CA CYS A 232 -2.02 15.10 1.30
C CYS A 232 -2.48 13.63 1.24
N ALA A 233 -2.54 12.97 2.39
CA ALA A 233 -3.02 11.59 2.44
C ALA A 233 -4.48 11.47 1.97
N LEU A 234 -5.34 12.42 2.35
CA LEU A 234 -6.74 12.43 1.92
C LEU A 234 -6.88 12.71 0.41
N GLU A 235 -6.07 13.60 -0.15
CA GLU A 235 -6.02 13.86 -1.59
C GLU A 235 -5.62 12.60 -2.36
N TYR A 236 -4.58 11.88 -1.90
CA TYR A 236 -4.15 10.63 -2.53
C TYR A 236 -5.21 9.53 -2.41
N ALA A 237 -5.88 9.42 -1.27
CA ALA A 237 -7.00 8.49 -1.09
C ALA A 237 -8.15 8.79 -2.06
N ALA A 238 -8.53 10.05 -2.17
CA ALA A 238 -9.62 10.47 -3.05
C ALA A 238 -9.30 10.21 -4.54
N GLU A 239 -8.07 10.50 -4.96
CA GLU A 239 -7.60 10.18 -6.32
C GLU A 239 -7.64 8.67 -6.59
N THR A 240 -7.15 7.87 -5.64
CA THR A 240 -7.10 6.41 -5.77
C THR A 240 -8.51 5.80 -5.79
N ASN A 241 -9.42 6.30 -4.97
CA ASN A 241 -10.81 5.84 -4.91
C ASN A 241 -11.59 6.06 -6.22
N GLN A 242 -11.24 7.09 -7.01
CA GLN A 242 -11.88 7.28 -8.32
C GLN A 242 -11.68 6.07 -9.26
N LEU A 243 -10.61 5.30 -9.07
CA LEU A 243 -10.36 4.09 -9.85
C LEU A 243 -11.34 2.96 -9.52
N ILE A 244 -11.98 2.99 -8.37
CA ILE A 244 -13.04 2.04 -8.00
C ILE A 244 -14.20 2.16 -8.98
N CYS A 245 -14.72 3.38 -9.21
CA CYS A 245 -15.82 3.63 -10.12
C CYS A 245 -15.41 3.56 -11.61
N SER A 246 -14.22 4.07 -11.91
CA SER A 246 -13.80 4.18 -13.32
C SER A 246 -13.28 2.86 -13.89
N TYR A 247 -12.89 1.91 -13.04
CA TYR A 247 -12.34 0.63 -13.51
C TYR A 247 -12.65 -0.57 -12.61
N VAL A 248 -12.27 -0.56 -11.32
CA VAL A 248 -12.23 -1.77 -10.47
C VAL A 248 -13.60 -2.43 -10.37
N LEU A 249 -14.63 -1.67 -10.04
CA LEU A 249 -16.03 -2.12 -9.89
C LEU A 249 -16.93 -1.67 -11.05
N GLN A 250 -16.38 -0.97 -12.05
CA GLN A 250 -17.11 -0.47 -13.21
C GLN A 250 -17.93 -1.54 -13.94
N PRO A 251 -17.44 -2.80 -14.11
CA PRO A 251 -18.23 -3.83 -14.77
C PRO A 251 -19.47 -4.30 -13.98
N GLY A 252 -19.56 -3.97 -12.70
CA GLY A 252 -20.58 -4.45 -11.77
C GLY A 252 -20.27 -5.84 -11.19
N LEU A 253 -20.80 -6.11 -9.98
CA LEU A 253 -20.49 -7.33 -9.22
C LEU A 253 -20.83 -8.61 -9.97
N GLU A 254 -22.02 -8.67 -10.58
CA GLU A 254 -22.48 -9.86 -11.32
C GLU A 254 -21.50 -10.24 -12.45
N TRP A 255 -20.96 -9.24 -13.15
CA TRP A 255 -19.98 -9.48 -14.21
C TRP A 255 -18.65 -9.97 -13.62
N LEU A 256 -18.14 -9.33 -12.57
CA LEU A 256 -16.88 -9.67 -11.93
C LEU A 256 -16.86 -11.10 -11.37
N GLU A 257 -17.96 -11.53 -10.76
CA GLU A 257 -18.11 -12.86 -10.19
C GLU A 257 -18.33 -13.96 -11.24
N SER A 258 -18.89 -13.60 -12.40
CA SER A 258 -19.25 -14.56 -13.46
C SER A 258 -18.13 -14.77 -14.48
N ASN A 259 -17.16 -13.85 -14.59
CA ASN A 259 -16.12 -13.88 -15.62
C ASN A 259 -14.74 -14.20 -15.04
N ASP A 260 -13.83 -14.64 -15.91
CA ASP A 260 -12.41 -14.79 -15.57
C ASP A 260 -11.68 -13.46 -15.78
N LEU A 261 -11.17 -12.88 -14.70
CA LEU A 261 -10.51 -11.58 -14.73
C LEU A 261 -9.08 -11.62 -15.28
N GLY A 262 -8.54 -12.81 -15.57
CA GLY A 262 -7.19 -12.98 -16.13
C GLY A 262 -7.03 -12.58 -17.61
N GLY A 263 -8.13 -12.26 -18.31
CA GLY A 263 -8.12 -11.83 -19.71
C GLY A 263 -8.21 -10.32 -19.89
N GLU A 264 -9.27 -9.84 -20.55
CA GLU A 264 -9.49 -8.43 -20.89
C GLU A 264 -9.44 -7.50 -19.67
N TYR A 265 -10.04 -7.92 -18.54
CA TYR A 265 -9.97 -7.15 -17.30
C TYR A 265 -8.52 -6.95 -16.83
N TYR A 266 -7.69 -8.00 -16.87
CA TYR A 266 -6.27 -7.90 -16.53
C TYR A 266 -5.53 -6.93 -17.46
N ASP A 267 -5.85 -6.94 -18.76
CA ASP A 267 -5.13 -6.10 -19.74
C ASP A 267 -5.28 -4.59 -19.46
N GLY A 268 -6.40 -4.15 -18.93
CA GLY A 268 -6.56 -2.78 -18.45
C GLY A 268 -6.02 -2.57 -17.04
N ALA A 269 -6.27 -3.51 -16.12
CA ALA A 269 -5.85 -3.42 -14.72
C ALA A 269 -4.32 -3.30 -14.55
N LYS A 270 -3.53 -4.04 -15.35
CA LYS A 270 -2.06 -4.02 -15.25
C LYS A 270 -1.46 -2.62 -15.44
N THR A 271 -2.05 -1.81 -16.32
CA THR A 271 -1.58 -0.42 -16.53
C THR A 271 -1.89 0.44 -15.30
N ILE A 272 -3.07 0.26 -14.70
CA ILE A 272 -3.45 0.99 -13.47
C ILE A 272 -2.53 0.59 -12.32
N VAL A 273 -2.27 -0.71 -12.14
CA VAL A 273 -1.37 -1.22 -11.09
C VAL A 273 0.04 -0.64 -11.25
N GLU A 274 0.57 -0.66 -12.47
CA GLU A 274 1.89 -0.10 -12.77
C GLU A 274 1.95 1.39 -12.43
N ASP A 275 0.95 2.17 -12.87
CA ASP A 275 0.88 3.61 -12.61
C ASP A 275 0.74 3.91 -11.11
N ARG A 276 -0.10 3.15 -10.39
CA ARG A 276 -0.27 3.36 -8.94
C ARG A 276 0.98 3.03 -8.13
N ILE A 277 1.70 1.98 -8.48
CA ILE A 277 2.99 1.65 -7.85
C ILE A 277 4.04 2.72 -8.17
N ALA A 278 4.09 3.22 -9.41
CA ALA A 278 5.01 4.28 -9.81
C ALA A 278 4.74 5.58 -9.04
N VAL A 279 3.48 6.00 -8.96
CA VAL A 279 3.06 7.21 -8.22
C VAL A 279 3.31 7.04 -6.73
N ALA A 280 2.99 5.87 -6.16
CA ALA A 280 3.24 5.58 -4.74
C ALA A 280 4.73 5.71 -4.38
N GLY A 281 5.63 5.12 -5.17
CA GLY A 281 7.07 5.21 -4.93
C GLY A 281 7.59 6.63 -5.01
N MET A 282 7.13 7.40 -6.00
CA MET A 282 7.51 8.80 -6.17
C MET A 282 7.02 9.67 -5.01
N ARG A 283 5.73 9.58 -4.65
CA ARG A 283 5.13 10.31 -3.53
C ARG A 283 5.77 9.94 -2.19
N LEU A 284 6.08 8.65 -1.99
CA LEU A 284 6.79 8.20 -0.80
C LEU A 284 8.20 8.81 -0.71
N GLY A 285 8.96 8.82 -1.81
CA GLY A 285 10.27 9.46 -1.85
C GLY A 285 10.22 10.94 -1.48
N MET A 286 9.25 11.67 -2.05
CA MET A 286 9.02 13.09 -1.73
C MET A 286 8.57 13.30 -0.28
N TRP A 287 7.71 12.43 0.25
CA TRP A 287 7.26 12.50 1.65
C TRP A 287 8.44 12.35 2.62
N ILE A 288 9.30 11.35 2.39
CA ILE A 288 10.49 11.14 3.25
C ILE A 288 11.48 12.29 3.12
N ASN A 289 11.66 12.85 1.91
CA ASN A 289 12.49 14.05 1.70
C ASN A 289 11.97 15.26 2.49
N ALA A 290 10.64 15.51 2.44
CA ALA A 290 10.02 16.61 3.17
C ALA A 290 10.19 16.46 4.69
N VAL A 291 10.08 15.23 5.21
CA VAL A 291 10.32 14.92 6.64
C VAL A 291 11.80 15.08 7.02
N ALA A 292 12.71 14.68 6.14
CA ALA A 292 14.16 14.72 6.42
C ALA A 292 14.73 16.15 6.46
N TYR A 293 14.18 17.07 5.65
CA TYR A 293 14.68 18.43 5.52
C TYR A 293 14.71 19.24 6.83
N PRO A 294 13.63 19.35 7.64
CA PRO A 294 13.69 20.05 8.92
C PRO A 294 14.59 19.37 9.95
N LEU A 295 14.73 18.04 9.90
CA LEU A 295 15.58 17.29 10.81
C LEU A 295 17.08 17.54 10.55
N GLU A 296 17.50 17.76 9.30
CA GLU A 296 18.84 18.15 8.93
C GLU A 296 19.13 19.59 9.37
N SER A 297 18.22 20.53 9.11
CA SER A 297 18.36 21.93 9.45
C SER A 297 18.52 22.14 10.96
N SER A 298 17.84 21.35 11.79
CA SER A 298 17.96 21.42 13.26
C SER A 298 19.33 20.98 13.78
N LYS A 299 19.99 19.99 13.13
CA LYS A 299 21.35 19.56 13.49
C LYS A 299 22.39 20.63 13.20
N LEU A 300 22.25 21.37 12.11
CA LEU A 300 23.17 22.47 11.76
C LEU A 300 23.08 23.65 12.75
N SER A 301 21.88 23.96 13.25
CA SER A 301 21.68 25.06 14.20
C SER A 301 22.19 24.76 15.62
N THR A 302 22.41 23.49 15.99
CA THR A 302 22.95 23.11 17.32
C THR A 302 24.49 22.99 17.33
N GLN A 303 25.12 23.10 16.16
CA GLN A 303 26.61 23.04 16.02
C GLN A 303 27.24 24.43 15.85
N THR A 304 26.45 25.48 15.80
CA THR A 304 26.90 26.88 15.79
C THR A 304 26.67 27.54 17.12
#